data_a350325090771642093e1b7422071d7c
#
_entry.id   a350325090771642093e1b7422071d7c
#
_cell.length_a   1.000
_cell.length_b   1.000
_cell.length_c   1.000
_cell.angle_alpha   90.00
_cell.angle_beta   90.00
_cell.angle_gamma   90.00
#
_symmetry.space_group_name_H-M   'P 1'
#
loop_
_entity.id
_entity.type
_entity.pdbx_description
1 polymer ?
#
loop_
_entity_poly.entity_id
_entity_poly.type
_entity_poly.pdbx_seq_one_letter_code
_entity_poly.pdbx_strand_id
1 'polypeptide(L)'
;MYDVGQVVFVISDKHKRVLPVRVVEQVVRRTLDGESVEYRVQGDRGDQTYTLSSIGSNHFSSAQDVRKYMYDNATTTIDEIVGQALNVAQSKYNYTETVDGFS
;
A
#
# COMPACT_ATOMS: atom_id res chain seq x y z
N MET A 1 1.57 -14.59 -8.56
CA MET A 1 2.97 -14.70 -8.99
C MET A 1 3.19 -13.81 -10.20
N TYR A 2 4.30 -13.08 -10.24
CA TYR A 2 4.58 -12.15 -11.34
C TYR A 2 5.55 -12.79 -12.33
N ASP A 3 5.40 -12.43 -13.60
CA ASP A 3 6.29 -12.91 -14.66
C ASP A 3 7.42 -11.92 -14.88
N VAL A 4 8.57 -12.43 -15.33
CA VAL A 4 9.68 -11.56 -15.75
C VAL A 4 9.22 -10.72 -16.93
N GLY A 5 9.46 -9.42 -16.88
CA GLY A 5 9.00 -8.46 -17.89
C GLY A 5 7.67 -7.79 -17.53
N GLN A 6 6.97 -8.28 -16.52
CA GLN A 6 5.70 -7.71 -16.11
C GLN A 6 5.91 -6.40 -15.36
N VAL A 7 5.02 -5.44 -15.57
CA VAL A 7 4.99 -4.20 -14.78
C VAL A 7 4.15 -4.43 -13.54
N VAL A 8 4.68 -4.01 -12.41
CA VAL A 8 4.03 -4.12 -11.10
C VAL A 8 3.99 -2.73 -10.49
N PHE A 9 2.89 -2.41 -9.83
CA PHE A 9 2.75 -1.13 -9.11
C PHE A 9 2.97 -1.38 -7.63
N VAL A 10 3.93 -0.67 -7.05
CA VAL A 10 4.28 -0.83 -5.64
C VAL A 10 4.08 0.50 -4.91
N ILE A 11 3.50 0.42 -3.72
CA ILE A 11 3.37 1.61 -2.87
C ILE A 11 4.65 1.73 -2.07
N SER A 12 5.41 2.80 -2.34
CA SER A 12 6.68 3.03 -1.66
C SER A 12 6.45 3.45 -0.22
N ASP A 13 7.01 2.70 0.72
CA ASP A 13 6.92 3.03 2.14
C ASP A 13 7.66 4.32 2.46
N LYS A 14 8.77 4.55 1.77
CA LYS A 14 9.61 5.73 2.00
C LYS A 14 9.00 7.01 1.44
N HIS A 15 8.48 6.94 0.22
CA HIS A 15 8.00 8.14 -0.49
C HIS A 15 6.49 8.28 -0.45
N LYS A 16 5.78 7.30 0.06
CA LYS A 16 4.31 7.32 0.17
C LYS A 16 3.61 7.57 -1.15
N ARG A 17 4.12 7.00 -2.21
CA ARG A 17 3.53 7.12 -3.55
C ARG A 17 3.64 5.81 -4.30
N VAL A 18 2.88 5.71 -5.38
CA VAL A 18 2.85 4.53 -6.23
C VAL A 18 3.94 4.62 -7.28
N LEU A 19 4.74 3.58 -7.37
CA LEU A 19 5.84 3.49 -8.34
C LEU A 19 5.59 2.31 -9.28
N PRO A 20 5.63 2.53 -10.61
CA PRO A 20 5.63 1.43 -11.55
C PRO A 20 7.04 0.85 -11.66
N VAL A 21 7.16 -0.45 -11.58
CA VAL A 21 8.44 -1.14 -11.70
C VAL A 21 8.28 -2.34 -12.61
N ARG A 22 9.37 -2.77 -13.24
CA ARG A 22 9.36 -3.93 -14.11
C ARG A 22 10.11 -5.07 -13.44
N VAL A 23 9.51 -6.24 -13.42
CA VAL A 23 10.17 -7.45 -12.90
C VAL A 23 11.24 -7.88 -13.89
N VAL A 24 12.50 -7.91 -13.45
CA VAL A 24 13.62 -8.32 -14.29
C VAL A 24 14.19 -9.68 -13.90
N GLU A 25 13.91 -10.15 -12.68
CA GLU A 25 14.39 -11.44 -12.23
C GLU A 25 13.47 -11.99 -11.15
N GLN A 26 13.28 -13.31 -11.18
CA GLN A 26 12.58 -14.02 -10.13
C GLN A 26 13.57 -14.96 -9.46
N VAL A 27 13.70 -14.85 -8.14
CA VAL A 27 14.61 -15.69 -7.36
C VAL A 27 13.78 -16.59 -6.48
N VAL A 28 13.93 -17.91 -6.67
CA VAL A 28 13.25 -18.92 -5.87
C VAL A 28 14.25 -19.54 -4.93
N ARG A 29 13.95 -19.56 -3.64
CA ARG A 29 14.80 -20.20 -2.61
C ARG A 29 14.05 -21.34 -1.98
N ARG A 30 14.67 -22.49 -1.98
CA ARG A 30 14.12 -23.68 -1.33
C ARG A 30 15.00 -24.06 -0.17
N THR A 31 14.40 -24.11 1.01
CA THR A 31 15.10 -24.46 2.24
C THR A 31 14.31 -25.53 2.98
N LEU A 32 14.84 -25.98 4.10
CA LEU A 32 14.14 -26.94 4.97
C LEU A 32 12.84 -26.35 5.52
N ASP A 33 12.77 -25.02 5.61
CA ASP A 33 11.58 -24.32 6.12
C ASP A 33 10.53 -24.04 5.04
N GLY A 34 10.82 -24.38 3.79
CA GLY A 34 9.89 -24.20 2.69
C GLY A 34 10.51 -23.45 1.52
N GLU A 35 9.63 -22.93 0.67
CA GLU A 35 10.00 -22.21 -0.54
C GLU A 35 9.60 -20.74 -0.42
N SER A 36 10.48 -19.85 -0.82
CA SER A 36 10.19 -18.42 -0.90
C SER A 36 10.54 -17.89 -2.27
N VAL A 37 9.77 -16.90 -2.72
CA VAL A 37 9.97 -16.25 -4.02
C VAL A 37 10.22 -14.78 -3.78
N GLU A 38 11.25 -14.26 -4.45
CA GLU A 38 11.58 -12.86 -4.37
C GLU A 38 11.75 -12.31 -5.78
N TYR A 39 11.38 -11.04 -5.97
CA TYR A 39 11.46 -10.41 -7.28
C TYR A 39 12.46 -9.27 -7.25
N ARG A 40 13.31 -9.22 -8.27
CA ARG A 40 14.14 -8.05 -8.51
C ARG A 40 13.46 -7.22 -9.57
N VAL A 41 13.41 -5.92 -9.33
CA VAL A 41 12.65 -4.99 -10.17
C VAL A 41 13.54 -3.81 -10.55
N GLN A 42 13.18 -3.18 -11.67
CA GLN A 42 13.86 -2.02 -12.19
C GLN A 42 12.85 -0.87 -12.29
N GLY A 43 13.24 0.30 -11.82
CA GLY A 43 12.42 1.50 -11.93
C GLY A 43 12.61 2.19 -13.27
N ASP A 44 11.99 3.36 -13.42
CA ASP A 44 12.06 4.14 -14.65
C ASP A 44 13.34 4.98 -14.75
N ARG A 45 14.14 5.00 -13.69
CA ARG A 45 15.37 5.80 -13.66
C ARG A 45 16.59 4.91 -13.63
N GLY A 46 17.23 4.73 -14.79
CA GLY A 46 18.47 4.03 -14.90
C GLY A 46 18.35 2.51 -14.83
N ASP A 47 19.51 1.86 -14.73
CA ASP A 47 19.61 0.40 -14.79
C ASP A 47 19.68 -0.26 -13.42
N GLN A 48 19.53 0.51 -12.37
CA GLN A 48 19.62 -0.01 -11.02
C GLN A 48 18.42 -0.89 -10.70
N THR A 49 18.68 -2.03 -10.05
CA THR A 49 17.65 -2.96 -9.65
C THR A 49 17.50 -2.97 -8.13
N TYR A 50 16.29 -3.32 -7.71
CA TYR A 50 15.96 -3.39 -6.29
C TYR A 50 15.17 -4.67 -6.03
N THR A 51 15.21 -5.14 -4.80
CA THR A 51 14.30 -6.19 -4.36
C THR A 51 12.92 -5.57 -4.16
N LEU A 52 11.87 -6.17 -4.71
CA LEU A 52 10.52 -5.61 -4.63
C LEU A 52 10.11 -5.34 -3.18
N SER A 53 10.38 -6.27 -2.28
CA SER A 53 10.02 -6.12 -0.87
C SER A 53 10.72 -4.97 -0.18
N SER A 54 11.88 -4.51 -0.70
CA SER A 54 12.59 -3.38 -0.12
C SER A 54 11.94 -2.03 -0.44
N ILE A 55 11.11 -1.97 -1.48
CA ILE A 55 10.41 -0.74 -1.87
C ILE A 55 9.15 -0.57 -1.03
N GLY A 56 8.38 -1.62 -0.90
CA GLY A 56 7.16 -1.60 -0.11
C GLY A 56 6.54 -2.98 -0.05
N SER A 57 5.72 -3.21 0.95
CA SER A 57 5.05 -4.50 1.15
C SER A 57 3.76 -4.64 0.34
N ASN A 58 3.23 -3.53 -0.17
CA ASN A 58 1.99 -3.54 -0.93
C ASN A 58 2.28 -3.33 -2.40
N HIS A 59 2.03 -4.36 -3.20
CA HIS A 59 2.25 -4.30 -4.63
C HIS A 59 1.10 -4.97 -5.37
N PHE A 60 0.87 -4.54 -6.62
CA PHE A 60 -0.31 -4.90 -7.37
C PHE A 60 0.03 -5.07 -8.85
N SER A 61 -0.71 -5.94 -9.51
CA SER A 61 -0.48 -6.21 -10.94
C SER A 61 -1.16 -5.20 -11.86
N SER A 62 -2.05 -4.35 -11.33
CA SER A 62 -2.76 -3.36 -12.16
C SER A 62 -2.93 -2.05 -11.43
N ALA A 63 -3.04 -0.97 -12.20
CA ALA A 63 -3.33 0.35 -11.65
C ALA A 63 -4.70 0.40 -10.99
N GLN A 64 -5.66 -0.37 -11.50
CA GLN A 64 -7.00 -0.41 -10.96
C GLN A 64 -7.01 -1.00 -9.55
N ASP A 65 -6.23 -2.05 -9.32
CA ASP A 65 -6.12 -2.67 -8.00
C ASP A 65 -5.48 -1.71 -6.99
N VAL A 66 -4.46 -0.98 -7.40
CA VAL A 66 -3.84 0.05 -6.55
C VAL A 66 -4.87 1.10 -6.17
N ARG A 67 -5.64 1.56 -7.16
CA ARG A 67 -6.64 2.60 -6.94
C ARG A 67 -7.67 2.14 -5.91
N LYS A 68 -8.15 0.91 -6.06
CA LYS A 68 -9.12 0.35 -5.12
C LYS A 68 -8.55 0.27 -3.71
N TYR A 69 -7.33 -0.22 -3.60
CA TYR A 69 -6.66 -0.31 -2.30
C TYR A 69 -6.52 1.07 -1.64
N MET A 70 -6.13 2.08 -2.41
CA MET A 70 -5.94 3.43 -1.88
C MET A 70 -7.27 4.07 -1.47
N TYR A 71 -8.34 3.85 -2.22
CA TYR A 71 -9.66 4.34 -1.82
C TYR A 71 -10.12 3.70 -0.53
N ASP A 72 -9.96 2.39 -0.39
CA ASP A 72 -10.36 1.68 0.82
C ASP A 72 -9.58 2.19 2.04
N ASN A 73 -8.28 2.42 1.87
CA ASN A 73 -7.44 2.92 2.96
C ASN A 73 -7.71 4.39 3.28
N ALA A 74 -8.02 5.20 2.29
CA ALA A 74 -8.36 6.60 2.52
C ALA A 74 -9.63 6.71 3.36
N THR A 75 -10.63 5.89 3.08
CA THR A 75 -11.86 5.88 3.86
C THR A 75 -11.59 5.53 5.31
N THR A 76 -10.78 4.50 5.57
CA THR A 76 -10.39 4.12 6.93
C THR A 76 -9.68 5.25 7.65
N THR A 77 -8.74 5.93 6.97
CA THR A 77 -8.00 7.05 7.54
C THR A 77 -8.92 8.21 7.89
N ILE A 78 -9.88 8.53 7.02
CA ILE A 78 -10.86 9.59 7.27
C ILE A 78 -11.67 9.26 8.51
N ASP A 79 -12.16 8.04 8.63
CA ASP A 79 -12.95 7.60 9.78
C ASP A 79 -12.15 7.71 11.08
N GLU A 80 -10.88 7.35 11.05
CA GLU A 80 -10.01 7.46 12.22
C GLU A 80 -9.81 8.92 12.65
N ILE A 81 -9.55 9.80 11.70
CA ILE A 81 -9.33 11.23 11.97
C ILE A 81 -10.58 11.86 12.57
N VAL A 82 -11.72 11.61 11.96
CA VAL A 82 -12.98 12.16 12.45
C VAL A 82 -13.35 11.57 13.80
N GLY A 83 -13.11 10.27 14.00
CA GLY A 83 -13.37 9.61 15.27
C GLY A 83 -12.55 10.17 16.41
N GLN A 84 -11.27 10.49 16.17
CA GLN A 84 -10.43 11.13 17.17
C GLN A 84 -10.93 12.51 17.54
N ALA A 85 -11.33 13.32 16.55
CA ALA A 85 -11.87 14.64 16.79
C ALA A 85 -13.17 14.56 17.60
N LEU A 86 -14.02 13.60 17.27
CA LEU A 86 -15.28 13.40 17.96
C LEU A 86 -15.05 13.02 19.43
N ASN A 87 -14.09 12.14 19.71
CA ASN A 87 -13.75 11.75 21.07
C ASN A 87 -13.30 12.96 21.90
N VAL A 88 -12.46 13.81 21.34
CA VAL A 88 -11.99 15.01 22.02
C VAL A 88 -13.16 15.96 22.29
N ALA A 89 -14.03 16.15 21.31
CA ALA A 89 -15.19 17.03 21.48
C ALA A 89 -16.11 16.54 22.59
N GLN A 90 -16.35 15.24 22.65
CA GLN A 90 -17.20 14.65 23.68
C GLN A 90 -16.59 14.76 25.07
N SER A 91 -15.29 14.51 25.20
CA SER A 91 -14.64 14.50 26.51
C SER A 91 -14.34 15.89 27.05
N LYS A 92 -14.03 16.86 26.18
CA LYS A 92 -13.64 18.21 26.64
C LYS A 92 -14.79 19.20 26.63
N TYR A 93 -15.73 19.05 25.69
CA TYR A 93 -16.77 20.06 25.49
C TYR A 93 -18.17 19.52 25.65
N ASN A 94 -18.31 18.28 26.10
CA ASN A 94 -19.61 17.61 26.21
C ASN A 94 -20.40 17.63 24.90
N TYR A 95 -19.69 17.58 23.79
CA TYR A 95 -20.33 17.60 22.48
C TYR A 95 -21.14 16.31 22.27
N THR A 96 -22.35 16.46 21.78
CA THR A 96 -23.20 15.33 21.42
C THR A 96 -23.68 15.53 20.00
N GLU A 97 -23.39 14.54 19.16
CA GLU A 97 -23.81 14.59 17.77
C GLU A 97 -25.11 13.83 17.58
N THR A 98 -26.02 14.40 16.80
CA THR A 98 -27.29 13.78 16.51
C THR A 98 -27.11 12.72 15.43
N VAL A 99 -27.48 11.49 15.73
CA VAL A 99 -27.22 10.35 14.84
C VAL A 99 -28.01 10.42 13.55
N ASP A 100 -29.17 11.03 13.57
CA ASP A 100 -30.01 11.11 12.37
C ASP A 100 -29.52 12.16 11.36
N GLY A 101 -28.46 12.84 11.65
CA GLY A 101 -27.84 13.74 10.72
C GLY A 101 -28.53 15.05 10.48
N PHE A 102 -29.55 15.32 11.21
CA PHE A 102 -30.24 16.58 11.09
C PHE A 102 -29.85 17.52 12.13
N SER A 103 -28.75 17.54 12.41
CA SER A 103 -28.27 18.48 13.40
C SER A 103 -28.25 19.88 12.89
#